data_2aa6e99515d4a3b1f3eb55e8bae67751
#
_entry.id   2aa6e99515d4a3b1f3eb55e8bae67751
#
_cell.length_a   1.000
_cell.length_b   1.000
_cell.length_c   1.000
_cell.angle_alpha   90.00
_cell.angle_beta   90.00
_cell.angle_gamma   90.00
#
_symmetry.space_group_name_H-M   'P 1'
#
loop_
_entity.id
_entity.type
_entity.pdbx_description
1 polymer ?
#
loop_
_entity_poly.entity_id
_entity_poly.type
_entity_poly.pdbx_seq_one_letter_code
_entity_poly.pdbx_strand_id
1 'polypeptide(L)'
;MEDLRKQIIKLREDFTKGVLNEEEIHKNPASQFEFWLQQAVNAKVPEVQAMDLATVSAEGKPTSRIVYLREFKDNCYWFYTNYNSNKAKHLLNNPNASITFFWPDLERQIRIEGTVEKAVKT
;
A
#
# COMPACT_ATOMS: atom_id res chain seq x y z
N MET A 1 -14.42 -12.12 -31.73
CA MET A 1 -13.54 -11.50 -30.72
C MET A 1 -14.38 -11.07 -29.54
N GLU A 2 -14.00 -11.49 -28.36
CA GLU A 2 -14.72 -11.12 -27.16
C GLU A 2 -14.48 -9.67 -26.80
N ASP A 3 -15.55 -8.95 -26.45
CA ASP A 3 -15.50 -7.57 -25.99
C ASP A 3 -14.63 -7.50 -24.71
N LEU A 4 -13.74 -6.52 -24.63
CA LEU A 4 -12.88 -6.28 -23.48
C LEU A 4 -13.69 -6.16 -22.19
N ARG A 5 -14.85 -5.51 -22.26
CA ARG A 5 -15.76 -5.37 -21.12
C ARG A 5 -16.17 -6.73 -20.56
N LYS A 6 -16.51 -7.69 -21.43
CA LYS A 6 -16.90 -9.03 -21.00
C LYS A 6 -15.71 -9.78 -20.40
N GLN A 7 -14.51 -9.56 -20.95
CA GLN A 7 -13.31 -10.17 -20.41
C GLN A 7 -13.03 -9.68 -19.00
N ILE A 8 -13.18 -8.38 -18.75
CA ILE A 8 -12.99 -7.80 -17.41
C ILE A 8 -14.01 -8.38 -16.43
N ILE A 9 -15.27 -8.51 -16.85
CA ILE A 9 -16.32 -9.09 -15.99
C ILE A 9 -15.98 -10.52 -15.59
N LYS A 10 -15.42 -11.30 -16.51
CA LYS A 10 -14.99 -12.70 -16.21
C LYS A 10 -13.88 -12.75 -15.17
N LEU A 11 -13.04 -11.73 -15.11
CA LEU A 11 -11.96 -11.68 -14.13
C LEU A 11 -12.44 -11.49 -12.70
N ARG A 12 -13.72 -11.22 -12.49
CA ARG A 12 -14.32 -11.11 -11.15
C ARG A 12 -14.53 -12.46 -10.49
N GLU A 13 -14.31 -13.56 -11.22
CA GLU A 13 -14.61 -14.88 -10.68
C GLU A 13 -13.70 -15.23 -9.49
N ASP A 14 -14.36 -15.61 -8.42
CA ASP A 14 -13.84 -16.41 -7.30
C ASP A 14 -12.72 -15.81 -6.46
N PHE A 15 -13.06 -14.76 -5.70
CA PHE A 15 -12.23 -14.38 -4.56
C PHE A 15 -12.58 -15.32 -3.39
N THR A 16 -11.97 -16.49 -3.37
CA THR A 16 -12.27 -17.51 -2.35
C THR A 16 -11.05 -17.95 -1.53
N LYS A 17 -9.91 -17.27 -1.68
CA LYS A 17 -8.64 -17.73 -1.11
C LYS A 17 -8.45 -17.46 0.36
N GLY A 18 -9.37 -16.72 0.98
CA GLY A 18 -9.24 -16.44 2.39
C GLY A 18 -10.50 -15.84 2.97
N VAL A 19 -10.65 -15.96 4.25
CA VAL A 19 -11.75 -15.37 5.00
C VAL A 19 -11.14 -14.47 6.06
N LEU A 20 -11.62 -13.22 6.13
CA LEU A 20 -11.26 -12.34 7.23
C LEU A 20 -12.14 -12.69 8.42
N ASN A 21 -11.55 -13.29 9.43
CA ASN A 21 -12.26 -13.72 10.63
C ASN A 21 -11.88 -12.78 11.78
N GLU A 22 -12.86 -12.11 12.37
CA GLU A 22 -12.61 -11.17 13.46
C GLU A 22 -11.89 -11.79 14.65
N GLU A 23 -12.11 -13.07 14.92
CA GLU A 23 -11.44 -13.77 16.01
C GLU A 23 -9.95 -13.96 15.75
N GLU A 24 -9.54 -13.95 14.49
CA GLU A 24 -8.14 -14.13 14.08
C GLU A 24 -7.44 -12.81 13.82
N ILE A 25 -8.13 -11.68 13.90
CA ILE A 25 -7.56 -10.37 13.67
C ILE A 25 -6.78 -9.90 14.89
N HIS A 26 -5.57 -9.43 14.66
CA HIS A 26 -4.77 -8.80 15.71
C HIS A 26 -5.42 -7.48 16.12
N LYS A 27 -5.46 -7.20 17.41
CA LYS A 27 -6.04 -5.96 17.92
C LYS A 27 -5.22 -4.73 17.54
N ASN A 28 -3.91 -4.90 17.37
CA ASN A 28 -3.01 -3.83 17.00
C ASN A 28 -2.81 -3.84 15.48
N PRO A 29 -3.18 -2.76 14.76
CA PRO A 29 -3.02 -2.71 13.30
C PRO A 29 -1.59 -2.94 12.82
N ALA A 30 -0.59 -2.47 13.57
CA ALA A 30 0.81 -2.68 13.19
C ALA A 30 1.18 -4.16 13.24
N SER A 31 0.74 -4.86 14.29
CA SER A 31 0.98 -6.30 14.41
C SER A 31 0.24 -7.07 13.33
N GLN A 32 -0.96 -6.63 12.98
CA GLN A 32 -1.72 -7.24 11.89
C GLN A 32 -1.01 -7.08 10.56
N PHE A 33 -0.48 -5.90 10.30
CA PHE A 33 0.28 -5.63 9.08
C PHE A 33 1.53 -6.52 9.01
N GLU A 34 2.30 -6.60 10.09
CA GLU A 34 3.49 -7.45 10.12
C GLU A 34 3.15 -8.92 9.84
N PHE A 35 2.09 -9.41 10.45
CA PHE A 35 1.65 -10.78 10.26
C PHE A 35 1.27 -11.04 8.80
N TRP A 36 0.48 -10.15 8.21
CA TRP A 36 0.07 -10.28 6.82
C TRP A 36 1.23 -10.11 5.84
N LEU A 37 2.15 -9.18 6.14
CA LEU A 37 3.34 -9.01 5.32
C LEU A 37 4.19 -10.27 5.33
N GLN A 38 4.36 -10.88 6.50
CA GLN A 38 5.12 -12.13 6.60
C GLN A 38 4.45 -13.25 5.82
N GLN A 39 3.12 -13.35 5.88
CA GLN A 39 2.38 -14.31 5.08
C GLN A 39 2.61 -14.08 3.58
N ALA A 40 2.59 -12.84 3.15
CA ALA A 40 2.79 -12.50 1.74
C ALA A 40 4.21 -12.83 1.28
N VAL A 41 5.21 -12.55 2.12
CA VAL A 41 6.60 -12.90 1.84
C VAL A 41 6.74 -14.42 1.74
N ASN A 42 6.17 -15.15 2.67
CA ASN A 42 6.24 -16.61 2.69
C ASN A 42 5.53 -17.24 1.49
N ALA A 43 4.46 -16.62 1.03
CA ALA A 43 3.71 -17.07 -0.15
C ALA A 43 4.38 -16.63 -1.46
N LYS A 44 5.49 -15.91 -1.39
CA LYS A 44 6.25 -15.43 -2.56
C LYS A 44 5.40 -14.57 -3.48
N VAL A 45 4.57 -13.70 -2.88
CA VAL A 45 3.77 -12.74 -3.65
C VAL A 45 4.71 -11.83 -4.42
N PRO A 46 4.54 -11.69 -5.75
CA PRO A 46 5.40 -10.79 -6.54
C PRO A 46 5.25 -9.35 -6.09
N GLU A 47 6.38 -8.63 -6.04
CA GLU A 47 6.39 -7.21 -5.69
C GLU A 47 5.66 -6.90 -4.39
N VAL A 48 5.85 -7.75 -3.38
CA VAL A 48 5.15 -7.67 -2.11
C VAL A 48 5.38 -6.32 -1.42
N GLN A 49 6.55 -5.71 -1.63
CA GLN A 49 6.93 -4.44 -1.01
C GLN A 49 6.44 -3.21 -1.80
N ALA A 50 5.85 -3.42 -2.98
CA ALA A 50 5.35 -2.31 -3.79
C ALA A 50 4.08 -1.74 -3.16
N MET A 51 4.02 -0.43 -3.05
CA MET A 51 2.84 0.24 -2.51
C MET A 51 2.53 1.48 -3.35
N ASP A 52 1.24 1.77 -3.49
CA ASP A 52 0.78 2.97 -4.16
C ASP A 52 0.74 4.10 -3.15
N LEU A 53 1.57 5.12 -3.38
CA LEU A 53 1.62 6.30 -2.50
C LEU A 53 0.80 7.41 -3.12
N ALA A 54 -0.29 7.78 -2.47
CA ALA A 54 -1.16 8.86 -2.90
C ALA A 54 -0.86 10.11 -2.09
N THR A 55 -0.69 11.23 -2.79
CA THR A 55 -0.42 12.53 -2.19
C THR A 55 -1.34 13.57 -2.82
N VAL A 56 -1.40 14.77 -2.20
CA VAL A 56 -2.28 15.84 -2.64
C VAL A 56 -1.45 17.10 -2.85
N SER A 57 -1.65 17.78 -3.98
CA SER A 57 -0.98 19.04 -4.27
C SER A 57 -1.57 20.18 -3.44
N ALA A 58 -0.91 21.35 -3.48
CA ALA A 58 -1.40 22.54 -2.80
C ALA A 58 -2.79 22.98 -3.32
N GLU A 59 -3.10 22.65 -4.58
CA GLU A 59 -4.40 22.96 -5.20
C GLU A 59 -5.45 21.89 -4.95
N GLY A 60 -5.14 20.86 -4.16
CA GLY A 60 -6.07 19.80 -3.85
C GLY A 60 -6.16 18.69 -4.89
N LYS A 61 -5.20 18.62 -5.81
CA LYS A 61 -5.20 17.57 -6.81
C LYS A 61 -4.48 16.32 -6.30
N PRO A 62 -5.17 15.17 -6.27
CA PRO A 62 -4.52 13.92 -5.88
C PRO A 62 -3.65 13.37 -7.00
N THR A 63 -2.52 12.79 -6.64
CA THR A 63 -1.67 12.03 -7.55
C THR A 63 -1.15 10.80 -6.83
N SER A 64 -0.81 9.76 -7.57
CA SER A 64 -0.27 8.56 -6.95
C SER A 64 0.83 7.96 -7.83
N ARG A 65 1.66 7.16 -7.22
CA ARG A 65 2.77 6.45 -7.87
C ARG A 65 3.20 5.27 -7.02
N ILE A 66 3.84 4.31 -7.63
CA ILE A 66 4.35 3.16 -6.89
C ILE A 66 5.70 3.52 -6.26
N VAL A 67 5.84 3.23 -4.99
CA VAL A 67 7.11 3.29 -4.27
C VAL A 67 7.30 1.95 -3.56
N TYR A 68 8.50 1.71 -3.04
CA TYR A 68 8.83 0.43 -2.41
C TYR A 68 9.06 0.61 -0.93
N LEU A 69 8.35 -0.19 -0.15
CA LEU A 69 8.58 -0.26 1.29
C LEU A 69 10.00 -0.78 1.53
N ARG A 70 10.79 -0.04 2.29
CA ARG A 70 12.15 -0.44 2.65
C ARG A 70 12.21 -1.09 4.01
N GLU A 71 11.40 -0.62 4.92
CA GLU A 71 11.42 -1.09 6.28
C GLU A 71 10.11 -0.74 6.97
N PHE A 72 9.70 -1.59 7.88
CA PHE A 72 8.59 -1.31 8.80
C PHE A 72 9.11 -1.47 10.22
N LYS A 73 9.21 -0.37 10.94
CA LYS A 73 9.66 -0.35 12.33
C LYS A 73 9.07 0.85 13.04
N ASP A 74 8.92 0.76 14.36
CA ASP A 74 8.40 1.85 15.19
C ASP A 74 7.04 2.34 14.71
N ASN A 75 6.22 1.42 14.19
CA ASN A 75 4.90 1.71 13.61
C ASN A 75 4.97 2.67 12.41
N CYS A 76 6.12 2.73 11.75
CA CYS A 76 6.35 3.60 10.60
C CYS A 76 6.69 2.77 9.37
N TYR A 77 6.21 3.27 8.22
CA TYR A 77 6.45 2.66 6.91
C TYR A 77 7.52 3.48 6.21
N TRP A 78 8.71 2.91 6.03
CA TRP A 78 9.88 3.63 5.53
C TRP A 78 10.06 3.40 4.05
N PHE A 79 10.26 4.49 3.29
CA PHE A 79 10.55 4.41 1.86
C PHE A 79 11.50 5.55 1.48
N TYR A 80 12.20 5.37 0.37
CA TYR A 80 13.12 6.39 -0.15
C TYR A 80 12.46 7.13 -1.31
N THR A 81 12.73 8.43 -1.40
CA THR A 81 12.21 9.26 -2.47
C THR A 81 13.22 10.33 -2.83
N ASN A 82 13.15 10.78 -4.09
CA ASN A 82 13.92 11.93 -4.54
C ASN A 82 13.21 13.20 -4.07
N TYR A 83 13.90 14.03 -3.29
CA TYR A 83 13.32 15.24 -2.74
C TYR A 83 12.98 16.30 -3.80
N ASN A 84 13.51 16.14 -5.02
CA ASN A 84 13.18 17.03 -6.12
C ASN A 84 12.00 16.55 -6.96
N SER A 85 11.43 15.42 -6.63
CA SER A 85 10.27 14.88 -7.35
C SER A 85 8.99 15.64 -7.00
N ASN A 86 7.96 15.51 -7.85
CA ASN A 86 6.66 16.14 -7.60
C ASN A 86 6.03 15.64 -6.31
N LYS A 87 6.15 14.33 -6.01
CA LYS A 87 5.60 13.79 -4.77
C LYS A 87 6.26 14.40 -3.54
N ALA A 88 7.56 14.63 -3.58
CA ALA A 88 8.27 15.25 -2.46
C ALA A 88 7.81 16.69 -2.27
N LYS A 89 7.63 17.42 -3.37
CA LYS A 89 7.10 18.81 -3.29
C LYS A 89 5.68 18.84 -2.74
N HIS A 90 4.84 17.88 -3.15
CA HIS A 90 3.49 17.79 -2.60
C HIS A 90 3.52 17.55 -1.09
N LEU A 91 4.40 16.68 -0.62
CA LEU A 91 4.50 16.36 0.80
C LEU A 91 5.03 17.53 1.64
N LEU A 92 5.83 18.42 1.05
CA LEU A 92 6.27 19.64 1.73
C LEU A 92 5.11 20.58 1.99
N ASN A 93 4.13 20.64 1.09
CA ASN A 93 2.96 21.50 1.22
C ASN A 93 1.82 20.83 1.98
N ASN A 94 1.68 19.52 1.84
CA ASN A 94 0.64 18.74 2.50
C ASN A 94 1.21 17.37 2.87
N PRO A 95 1.49 17.13 4.15
CA PRO A 95 2.08 15.87 4.57
C PRO A 95 1.12 14.68 4.59
N ASN A 96 -0.17 14.92 4.41
CA ASN A 96 -1.16 13.84 4.42
C ASN A 96 -0.98 12.95 3.21
N ALA A 97 -1.03 11.65 3.44
CA ALA A 97 -0.84 10.66 2.37
C ALA A 97 -1.54 9.37 2.72
N SER A 98 -1.73 8.54 1.72
CA SER A 98 -2.14 7.16 1.94
C SER A 98 -1.25 6.23 1.15
N ILE A 99 -1.04 5.03 1.66
CA ILE A 99 -0.35 3.98 0.94
C ILE A 99 -1.28 2.78 0.84
N THR A 100 -1.21 2.10 -0.29
CA THR A 100 -2.04 0.92 -0.54
C THR A 100 -1.16 -0.22 -1.02
N PHE A 101 -1.24 -1.34 -0.33
CA PHE A 101 -0.66 -2.60 -0.79
C PHE A 101 -1.76 -3.43 -1.41
N PHE A 102 -1.45 -4.08 -2.52
CA PHE A 102 -2.40 -4.98 -3.17
C PHE A 102 -1.71 -6.31 -3.45
N TRP A 103 -2.18 -7.35 -2.77
CA TRP A 103 -1.67 -8.71 -2.89
C TRP A 103 -2.77 -9.62 -3.43
N PRO A 104 -2.97 -9.61 -4.75
CA PRO A 104 -4.09 -10.36 -5.33
C PRO A 104 -3.98 -11.86 -5.11
N ASP A 105 -2.76 -12.41 -5.02
CA ASP A 105 -2.57 -13.83 -4.76
C ASP A 105 -3.18 -14.26 -3.42
N LEU A 106 -3.29 -13.34 -2.48
CA LEU A 106 -3.91 -13.57 -1.17
C LEU A 106 -5.28 -12.90 -1.06
N GLU A 107 -5.78 -12.33 -2.16
CA GLU A 107 -7.05 -11.59 -2.19
C GLU A 107 -7.10 -10.53 -1.09
N ARG A 108 -6.02 -9.78 -0.94
CA ARG A 108 -5.85 -8.85 0.17
C ARG A 108 -5.39 -7.49 -0.31
N GLN A 109 -6.02 -6.46 0.23
CA GLN A 109 -5.64 -5.07 0.03
C GLN A 109 -5.50 -4.44 1.41
N ILE A 110 -4.43 -3.66 1.59
CA ILE A 110 -4.17 -2.95 2.85
C ILE A 110 -3.98 -1.48 2.51
N ARG A 111 -4.77 -0.62 3.14
CA ARG A 111 -4.63 0.82 2.97
C ARG A 111 -4.31 1.45 4.32
N ILE A 112 -3.29 2.30 4.35
CA ILE A 112 -2.87 3.03 5.53
C ILE A 112 -2.92 4.52 5.21
N GLU A 113 -3.60 5.29 6.05
CA GLU A 113 -3.67 6.74 5.94
C GLU A 113 -2.86 7.36 7.08
N GLY A 114 -2.15 8.42 6.79
CA GLY A 114 -1.32 9.06 7.80
C GLY A 114 -0.58 10.25 7.24
N THR A 115 0.49 10.60 7.93
CA THR A 115 1.35 11.71 7.53
C THR A 115 2.74 11.19 7.18
N VAL A 116 3.39 11.90 6.26
CA VAL A 116 4.76 11.57 5.85
C VAL A 116 5.67 12.64 6.39
N GLU A 117 6.79 12.22 6.96
CA GLU A 117 7.81 13.15 7.41
C GLU A 117 9.18 12.69 6.91
N LYS A 118 10.06 13.66 6.77
CA LYS A 118 11.43 13.41 6.35
C LYS A 118 12.22 12.85 7.53
N ALA A 119 12.83 11.69 7.32
CA ALA A 119 13.67 11.10 8.36
C ALA A 119 14.97 11.90 8.49
N VAL A 120 15.38 12.16 9.72
CA VAL A 120 16.64 12.83 9.99
C VAL A 120 17.74 11.77 9.91
N LYS A 121 18.74 12.02 9.08
CA LYS A 121 19.92 11.14 9.03
C LYS A 121 20.77 11.36 10.29
N THR A 122 20.94 10.29 11.00
CA THR A 122 21.87 10.26 12.13
C THR A 122 23.21 9.68 11.69
#